data_036cb8195dd72b7eb868895a7b66452b
#
_entry.id   036cb8195dd72b7eb868895a7b66452b
#
_cell.length_a   1.000
_cell.length_b   1.000
_cell.length_c   1.000
_cell.angle_alpha   90.00
_cell.angle_beta   90.00
_cell.angle_gamma   90.00
#
_symmetry.space_group_name_H-M   'P 1'
#
loop_
_entity.id
_entity.type
_entity.pdbx_description
1 polymer ?
#
loop_
_entity_poly.entity_id
_entity_poly.type
_entity_poly.pdbx_seq_one_letter_code
_entity_poly.pdbx_strand_id
1 'polypeptide(L)'
;MTGILERFVVSHPTGNTFVRALLHQLNDQKQLEKFLTTIGAGKGANYFISAFVGKKRQYAIPDKLISRQWVTEVARLLSKGNQAKKSRKADHSYQALDYKVSNELSTINSQILHAYEDGCFYSFVQAKELGIQCSYELPIAHWGTVRRLLAEEAERYPEWEPTLESTREPEEKLFRKEEELRLADRITCPSQFVLDSIPLKIRQKTACQISQFGSPRYEPLNFERSTQNNTLKVLFVGSMSQRKGLADLFEAMKLLSGEPVSLSILGQPSMPMEFYRKQLAEFAYFPPCPNLKVREIMKEHDALVLPSIVEGRALVQQEALSCGLPIIVTPNAGGEDLVDEGITGHLIPIRSPEKIATAIRTLIAKGRKIDEIRQLCQTKAKQYSWASYAQRIIDFNLSNSERILEIT
;
A
#
# COMPACT_ATOMS: atom_id res chain seq x y z
N MET A 1 -37.13 -14.42 -9.14
CA MET A 1 -36.95 -13.04 -8.67
C MET A 1 -35.63 -12.54 -9.26
N THR A 2 -35.68 -11.65 -10.23
CA THR A 2 -34.49 -10.98 -10.74
C THR A 2 -34.05 -10.00 -9.65
N GLY A 3 -33.08 -10.43 -8.83
CA GLY A 3 -32.49 -9.57 -7.81
C GLY A 3 -31.99 -8.27 -8.47
N ILE A 4 -32.31 -7.13 -7.87
CA ILE A 4 -31.78 -5.83 -8.27
C ILE A 4 -30.27 -5.93 -8.12
N LEU A 5 -29.54 -5.75 -9.22
CA LEU A 5 -28.09 -5.76 -9.21
C LEU A 5 -27.59 -4.55 -8.43
N GLU A 6 -27.01 -4.75 -7.25
CA GLU A 6 -26.47 -3.65 -6.44
C GLU A 6 -25.31 -2.96 -7.16
N ARG A 7 -25.32 -1.64 -7.14
CA ARG A 7 -24.40 -0.80 -7.89
C ARG A 7 -23.51 0.02 -6.98
N PHE A 8 -22.27 0.13 -7.38
CA PHE A 8 -21.21 0.83 -6.67
C PHE A 8 -20.91 2.19 -7.30
N VAL A 9 -20.82 3.19 -6.47
CA VAL A 9 -20.03 4.40 -6.72
C VAL A 9 -18.66 4.19 -6.07
N VAL A 10 -17.59 4.47 -6.81
CA VAL A 10 -16.22 4.40 -6.29
C VAL A 10 -15.61 5.79 -6.32
N SER A 11 -15.01 6.23 -5.22
CA SER A 11 -14.28 7.50 -5.12
C SER A 11 -12.82 7.28 -4.74
N HIS A 12 -11.89 7.78 -5.56
CA HIS A 12 -10.47 7.78 -5.23
C HIS A 12 -9.71 8.87 -6.01
N PRO A 13 -8.86 9.68 -5.36
CA PRO A 13 -8.23 10.82 -6.02
C PRO A 13 -7.20 10.46 -7.07
N THR A 14 -6.52 9.32 -6.99
CA THR A 14 -5.38 9.00 -7.87
C THR A 14 -5.47 7.69 -8.63
N GLY A 15 -6.37 6.77 -8.28
CA GLY A 15 -6.53 5.49 -8.97
C GLY A 15 -5.29 4.58 -8.94
N ASN A 16 -4.88 4.17 -7.78
CA ASN A 16 -3.81 3.20 -7.56
C ASN A 16 -4.12 1.82 -8.15
N THR A 17 -3.19 0.88 -8.10
CA THR A 17 -3.36 -0.47 -8.67
C THR A 17 -4.56 -1.20 -8.06
N PHE A 18 -4.76 -1.10 -6.75
CA PHE A 18 -5.90 -1.70 -6.07
C PHE A 18 -7.24 -1.09 -6.50
N VAL A 19 -7.33 0.24 -6.66
CA VAL A 19 -8.53 0.90 -7.20
C VAL A 19 -8.83 0.44 -8.63
N ARG A 20 -7.80 0.34 -9.47
CA ARG A 20 -7.95 -0.14 -10.86
C ARG A 20 -8.49 -1.56 -10.92
N ALA A 21 -8.01 -2.43 -10.03
CA ALA A 21 -8.48 -3.80 -9.92
C ALA A 21 -9.97 -3.85 -9.55
N LEU A 22 -10.39 -3.08 -8.56
CA LEU A 22 -11.80 -2.98 -8.16
C LEU A 22 -12.67 -2.43 -9.29
N LEU A 23 -12.25 -1.32 -9.91
CA LEU A 23 -12.98 -0.72 -11.04
C LEU A 23 -13.15 -1.68 -12.22
N HIS A 24 -12.12 -2.45 -12.55
CA HIS A 24 -12.16 -3.44 -13.62
C HIS A 24 -13.19 -4.52 -13.31
N GLN A 25 -13.11 -5.12 -12.10
CA GLN A 25 -14.00 -6.19 -11.67
C GLN A 25 -15.47 -5.73 -11.61
N LEU A 26 -15.73 -4.57 -11.02
CA LEU A 26 -17.07 -3.97 -10.96
C LEU A 26 -17.64 -3.68 -12.36
N ASN A 27 -16.81 -3.16 -13.27
CA ASN A 27 -17.22 -2.89 -14.64
C ASN A 27 -17.56 -4.19 -15.40
N ASP A 28 -16.75 -5.23 -15.25
CA ASP A 28 -16.97 -6.52 -15.93
C ASP A 28 -18.25 -7.21 -15.43
N GLN A 29 -18.56 -7.04 -14.13
CA GLN A 29 -19.81 -7.51 -13.51
C GLN A 29 -21.00 -6.58 -13.70
N LYS A 30 -20.84 -5.45 -14.43
CA LYS A 30 -21.87 -4.41 -14.66
C LYS A 30 -22.41 -3.78 -13.38
N GLN A 31 -21.61 -3.77 -12.30
CA GLN A 31 -21.94 -3.21 -11.00
C GLN A 31 -21.34 -1.81 -10.78
N LEU A 32 -20.44 -1.33 -11.64
CA LEU A 32 -19.90 0.02 -11.57
C LEU A 32 -20.90 1.01 -12.14
N GLU A 33 -21.46 1.88 -11.28
CA GLU A 33 -22.32 2.97 -11.70
C GLU A 33 -21.51 4.21 -12.04
N LYS A 34 -20.56 4.59 -11.18
CA LYS A 34 -19.72 5.78 -11.38
C LYS A 34 -18.37 5.63 -10.68
N PHE A 35 -17.34 6.19 -11.30
CA PHE A 35 -16.05 6.41 -10.68
C PHE A 35 -15.76 7.91 -10.61
N LEU A 36 -15.60 8.45 -9.40
CA LEU A 36 -15.24 9.84 -9.18
C LEU A 36 -13.75 9.93 -8.82
N THR A 37 -13.03 10.79 -9.54
CA THR A 37 -11.58 10.94 -9.37
C THR A 37 -11.16 12.39 -9.64
N THR A 38 -9.93 12.74 -9.28
CA THR A 38 -9.42 14.08 -9.60
C THR A 38 -9.17 14.22 -11.10
N ILE A 39 -8.24 13.43 -11.66
CA ILE A 39 -7.88 13.43 -13.08
C ILE A 39 -7.85 11.98 -13.57
N GLY A 40 -8.46 11.73 -14.71
CA GLY A 40 -8.47 10.39 -15.31
C GLY A 40 -9.05 10.38 -16.71
N ALA A 41 -8.77 9.35 -17.48
CA ALA A 41 -9.38 9.08 -18.78
C ALA A 41 -9.76 7.59 -18.89
N GLY A 42 -10.95 7.33 -19.38
CA GLY A 42 -11.46 5.99 -19.66
C GLY A 42 -11.36 5.60 -21.12
N LYS A 43 -11.84 4.39 -21.45
CA LYS A 43 -12.00 3.95 -22.84
C LYS A 43 -13.02 4.85 -23.56
N GLY A 44 -12.64 5.37 -24.73
CA GLY A 44 -13.49 6.29 -25.49
C GLY A 44 -13.40 7.76 -25.05
N ALA A 45 -12.46 8.10 -24.16
CA ALA A 45 -12.19 9.50 -23.81
C ALA A 45 -11.73 10.30 -25.04
N ASN A 46 -12.06 11.60 -25.04
CA ASN A 46 -11.58 12.51 -26.08
C ASN A 46 -10.04 12.51 -26.12
N TYR A 47 -9.47 12.62 -27.32
CA TYR A 47 -8.01 12.63 -27.55
C TYR A 47 -7.28 13.64 -26.65
N PHE A 48 -7.80 14.86 -26.50
CA PHE A 48 -7.20 15.89 -25.65
C PHE A 48 -7.15 15.49 -24.18
N ILE A 49 -8.20 14.86 -23.65
CA ILE A 49 -8.24 14.36 -22.28
C ILE A 49 -7.21 13.24 -22.13
N SER A 50 -7.18 12.28 -23.06
CA SER A 50 -6.27 11.13 -23.02
C SER A 50 -4.80 11.58 -23.12
N ALA A 51 -4.48 12.55 -23.95
CA ALA A 51 -3.13 13.10 -24.09
C ALA A 51 -2.68 13.90 -22.83
N PHE A 52 -3.58 14.70 -22.25
CA PHE A 52 -3.32 15.49 -21.06
C PHE A 52 -3.08 14.62 -19.81
N VAL A 53 -3.85 13.55 -19.65
CA VAL A 53 -3.86 12.72 -18.44
C VAL A 53 -2.64 11.81 -18.32
N GLY A 54 -2.04 11.43 -19.44
CA GLY A 54 -0.91 10.49 -19.49
C GLY A 54 -1.27 9.06 -19.07
N LYS A 55 -0.36 8.12 -19.34
CA LYS A 55 -0.60 6.67 -19.14
C LYS A 55 -0.97 6.26 -17.71
N LYS A 56 -0.42 6.96 -16.71
CA LYS A 56 -0.64 6.61 -15.28
C LYS A 56 -2.06 6.87 -14.78
N ARG A 57 -2.87 7.66 -15.50
CA ARG A 57 -4.24 8.00 -15.10
C ARG A 57 -5.28 7.58 -16.15
N GLN A 58 -4.93 6.62 -16.99
CA GLN A 58 -5.87 5.96 -17.90
C GLN A 58 -6.47 4.74 -17.23
N TYR A 59 -7.79 4.57 -17.32
CA TYR A 59 -8.55 3.49 -16.70
C TYR A 59 -9.17 2.59 -17.75
N ALA A 60 -9.23 1.28 -17.48
CA ALA A 60 -9.78 0.29 -18.40
C ALA A 60 -11.33 0.21 -18.40
N ILE A 61 -12.01 1.26 -17.93
CA ILE A 61 -13.47 1.39 -17.88
C ILE A 61 -13.95 2.43 -18.89
N PRO A 62 -15.25 2.41 -19.30
CA PRO A 62 -15.81 3.42 -20.22
C PRO A 62 -15.69 4.84 -19.63
N ASP A 63 -15.31 5.81 -20.46
CA ASP A 63 -15.10 7.20 -20.02
C ASP A 63 -16.37 7.87 -19.46
N LYS A 64 -17.55 7.49 -19.97
CA LYS A 64 -18.86 7.96 -19.48
C LYS A 64 -19.13 7.64 -18.01
N LEU A 65 -18.43 6.64 -17.44
CA LEU A 65 -18.54 6.28 -16.04
C LEU A 65 -17.60 7.10 -15.15
N ILE A 66 -16.76 7.98 -15.70
CA ILE A 66 -15.78 8.76 -14.94
C ILE A 66 -16.28 10.19 -14.76
N SER A 67 -16.46 10.62 -13.49
CA SER A 67 -16.61 12.00 -13.10
C SER A 67 -15.29 12.56 -12.54
N ARG A 68 -14.96 13.84 -12.88
CA ARG A 68 -13.64 14.40 -12.63
C ARG A 68 -13.72 15.70 -11.81
N GLN A 69 -12.83 15.81 -10.80
CA GLN A 69 -12.59 17.05 -10.04
C GLN A 69 -11.16 17.53 -10.30
N TRP A 70 -10.91 18.09 -11.46
CA TRP A 70 -9.57 18.35 -11.97
C TRP A 70 -8.96 19.71 -11.55
N VAL A 71 -9.77 20.72 -11.23
CA VAL A 71 -9.30 22.09 -10.97
C VAL A 71 -8.26 22.15 -9.86
N THR A 72 -8.57 21.62 -8.69
CA THR A 72 -7.68 21.61 -7.53
C THR A 72 -6.45 20.73 -7.75
N GLU A 73 -6.59 19.63 -8.48
CA GLU A 73 -5.50 18.73 -8.79
C GLU A 73 -4.50 19.33 -9.79
N VAL A 74 -4.98 20.03 -10.81
CA VAL A 74 -4.09 20.80 -11.72
C VAL A 74 -3.33 21.86 -10.94
N ALA A 75 -4.00 22.60 -10.06
CA ALA A 75 -3.36 23.59 -9.19
C ALA A 75 -2.30 22.96 -8.26
N ARG A 76 -2.56 21.70 -7.78
CA ARG A 76 -1.59 20.93 -7.00
C ARG A 76 -0.37 20.53 -7.83
N LEU A 77 -0.59 19.98 -9.02
CA LEU A 77 0.48 19.50 -9.91
C LEU A 77 1.40 20.64 -10.40
N LEU A 78 0.84 21.82 -10.64
CA LEU A 78 1.59 23.00 -11.04
C LEU A 78 2.29 23.70 -9.87
N SER A 79 2.04 23.27 -8.62
CA SER A 79 2.59 23.95 -7.46
C SER A 79 4.06 23.65 -7.24
N LYS A 80 4.85 24.70 -7.08
CA LYS A 80 6.22 24.67 -6.57
C LYS A 80 6.19 24.93 -5.06
N GLY A 81 7.07 24.32 -4.29
CA GLY A 81 7.21 24.57 -2.85
C GLY A 81 7.75 23.37 -2.08
N ASN A 82 7.89 23.57 -0.76
CA ASN A 82 8.33 22.53 0.17
C ASN A 82 7.26 21.43 0.38
N GLN A 83 7.64 20.37 1.05
CA GLN A 83 6.78 19.20 1.28
C GLN A 83 5.48 19.56 2.02
N ALA A 84 5.53 20.44 3.03
CA ALA A 84 4.35 20.87 3.78
C ALA A 84 3.30 21.56 2.89
N LYS A 85 3.75 22.43 1.95
CA LYS A 85 2.85 23.08 0.98
C LYS A 85 2.24 22.08 0.00
N LYS A 86 3.02 21.10 -0.43
CA LYS A 86 2.52 20.02 -1.33
C LYS A 86 1.47 19.15 -0.62
N SER A 87 1.71 18.80 0.66
CA SER A 87 0.76 18.03 1.47
C SER A 87 -0.57 18.77 1.66
N ARG A 88 -0.55 20.06 2.04
CA ARG A 88 -1.78 20.88 2.17
C ARG A 88 -2.58 20.95 0.86
N LYS A 89 -1.92 21.06 -0.28
CA LYS A 89 -2.60 21.08 -1.58
C LYS A 89 -3.17 19.70 -1.95
N ALA A 90 -2.52 18.61 -1.55
CA ALA A 90 -3.07 17.27 -1.73
C ALA A 90 -4.33 17.10 -0.89
N ASP A 91 -4.30 17.49 0.39
CA ASP A 91 -5.47 17.46 1.28
C ASP A 91 -6.64 18.29 0.72
N HIS A 92 -6.37 19.51 0.26
CA HIS A 92 -7.40 20.34 -0.38
C HIS A 92 -7.98 19.71 -1.65
N SER A 93 -7.15 19.02 -2.47
CA SER A 93 -7.64 18.33 -3.66
C SER A 93 -8.51 17.12 -3.31
N TYR A 94 -8.20 16.42 -2.23
CA TYR A 94 -8.98 15.29 -1.75
C TYR A 94 -10.33 15.74 -1.19
N GLN A 95 -10.34 16.80 -0.38
CA GLN A 95 -11.60 17.40 0.13
C GLN A 95 -12.49 17.91 -1.01
N ALA A 96 -11.92 18.58 -2.03
CA ALA A 96 -12.67 19.04 -3.17
C ALA A 96 -13.31 17.90 -3.98
N LEU A 97 -12.64 16.74 -4.06
CA LEU A 97 -13.23 15.54 -4.64
C LEU A 97 -14.36 15.00 -3.77
N ASP A 98 -14.17 14.92 -2.46
CA ASP A 98 -15.17 14.44 -1.51
C ASP A 98 -16.45 15.29 -1.56
N TYR A 99 -16.33 16.62 -1.58
CA TYR A 99 -17.47 17.54 -1.80
C TYR A 99 -18.17 17.30 -3.14
N LYS A 100 -17.42 17.03 -4.20
CA LYS A 100 -18.04 16.72 -5.49
C LYS A 100 -18.80 15.40 -5.44
N VAL A 101 -18.26 14.37 -4.79
CA VAL A 101 -18.95 13.09 -4.57
C VAL A 101 -20.26 13.32 -3.80
N SER A 102 -20.21 14.02 -2.67
CA SER A 102 -21.36 14.36 -1.85
C SER A 102 -22.48 15.01 -2.68
N ASN A 103 -22.16 15.99 -3.52
CA ASN A 103 -23.14 16.68 -4.36
C ASN A 103 -23.73 15.81 -5.48
N GLU A 104 -22.95 14.86 -6.04
CA GLU A 104 -23.42 14.01 -7.14
C GLU A 104 -24.25 12.81 -6.66
N LEU A 105 -24.09 12.35 -5.41
CA LEU A 105 -24.72 11.12 -4.92
C LEU A 105 -26.24 11.10 -5.06
N SER A 106 -26.93 12.23 -4.85
CA SER A 106 -28.39 12.32 -4.98
C SER A 106 -28.89 12.09 -6.41
N THR A 107 -28.02 12.22 -7.41
CA THR A 107 -28.36 12.05 -8.84
C THR A 107 -27.89 10.70 -9.40
N ILE A 108 -27.19 9.91 -8.61
CA ILE A 108 -26.62 8.62 -9.02
C ILE A 108 -27.43 7.49 -8.36
N ASN A 109 -27.92 6.55 -9.17
CA ASN A 109 -28.63 5.38 -8.65
C ASN A 109 -27.62 4.32 -8.18
N SER A 110 -27.23 4.37 -6.92
CA SER A 110 -26.29 3.42 -6.30
C SER A 110 -26.74 3.02 -4.90
N GLN A 111 -26.36 1.83 -4.49
CA GLN A 111 -26.63 1.29 -3.15
C GLN A 111 -25.38 1.32 -2.27
N ILE A 112 -24.19 1.41 -2.86
CA ILE A 112 -22.91 1.33 -2.15
C ILE A 112 -22.00 2.45 -2.64
N LEU A 113 -21.47 3.25 -1.71
CA LEU A 113 -20.36 4.17 -1.93
C LEU A 113 -19.09 3.53 -1.36
N HIS A 114 -18.16 3.14 -2.22
CA HIS A 114 -16.82 2.65 -1.82
C HIS A 114 -15.79 3.77 -1.94
N ALA A 115 -15.18 4.13 -0.81
CA ALA A 115 -14.21 5.22 -0.74
C ALA A 115 -13.05 4.88 0.21
N TYR A 116 -12.02 5.70 0.19
CA TYR A 116 -10.74 5.45 0.86
C TYR A 116 -10.46 6.53 1.90
N GLU A 117 -9.66 6.17 2.91
CA GLU A 117 -9.21 7.09 3.96
C GLU A 117 -8.80 8.46 3.42
N ASP A 118 -9.17 9.51 4.16
CA ASP A 118 -8.79 10.90 3.91
C ASP A 118 -9.47 11.55 2.69
N GLY A 119 -10.64 11.03 2.29
CA GLY A 119 -11.36 11.57 1.14
C GLY A 119 -12.83 11.15 1.03
N CYS A 120 -13.53 10.94 2.16
CA CYS A 120 -14.92 10.50 2.13
C CYS A 120 -15.80 11.00 3.29
N PHE A 121 -15.36 11.99 4.06
CA PHE A 121 -16.15 12.49 5.19
C PHE A 121 -17.50 13.09 4.73
N TYR A 122 -17.47 14.06 3.83
CA TYR A 122 -18.68 14.72 3.35
C TYR A 122 -19.57 13.79 2.52
N SER A 123 -18.99 12.97 1.70
CA SER A 123 -19.73 12.00 0.90
C SER A 123 -20.34 10.88 1.75
N PHE A 124 -19.71 10.46 2.84
CA PHE A 124 -20.31 9.50 3.76
C PHE A 124 -21.44 10.10 4.57
N VAL A 125 -21.34 11.35 5.02
CA VAL A 125 -22.47 12.07 5.63
C VAL A 125 -23.67 12.08 4.67
N GLN A 126 -23.47 12.48 3.41
CA GLN A 126 -24.54 12.49 2.41
C GLN A 126 -25.07 11.09 2.08
N ALA A 127 -24.18 10.09 2.00
CA ALA A 127 -24.56 8.70 1.75
C ALA A 127 -25.50 8.17 2.85
N LYS A 128 -25.23 8.51 4.13
CA LYS A 128 -26.10 8.14 5.26
C LYS A 128 -27.49 8.76 5.13
N GLU A 129 -27.59 10.02 4.74
CA GLU A 129 -28.88 10.70 4.53
C GLU A 129 -29.68 10.06 3.40
N LEU A 130 -29.01 9.53 2.38
CA LEU A 130 -29.62 8.88 1.22
C LEU A 130 -29.87 7.37 1.41
N GLY A 131 -29.47 6.78 2.54
CA GLY A 131 -29.55 5.34 2.79
C GLY A 131 -28.59 4.50 1.94
N ILE A 132 -27.49 5.10 1.48
CA ILE A 132 -26.44 4.43 0.71
C ILE A 132 -25.40 3.84 1.68
N GLN A 133 -25.03 2.56 1.51
CA GLN A 133 -24.03 1.88 2.33
C GLN A 133 -22.66 2.51 2.15
N CYS A 134 -22.00 2.88 3.26
CA CYS A 134 -20.65 3.43 3.30
C CYS A 134 -19.62 2.31 3.42
N SER A 135 -18.90 2.01 2.34
CA SER A 135 -17.79 1.05 2.29
C SER A 135 -16.46 1.79 2.33
N TYR A 136 -15.73 1.60 3.41
CA TYR A 136 -14.48 2.30 3.71
C TYR A 136 -13.27 1.39 3.51
N GLU A 137 -12.26 1.84 2.77
CA GLU A 137 -10.98 1.15 2.71
C GLU A 137 -9.90 1.92 3.48
N LEU A 138 -9.34 1.25 4.48
CA LEU A 138 -8.22 1.73 5.30
C LEU A 138 -6.91 1.12 4.76
N PRO A 139 -6.15 1.83 3.91
CA PRO A 139 -5.01 1.24 3.21
C PRO A 139 -3.72 1.16 4.04
N ILE A 140 -3.68 1.83 5.19
CA ILE A 140 -2.56 1.87 6.14
C ILE A 140 -3.10 1.78 7.56
N ALA A 141 -2.26 1.48 8.56
CA ALA A 141 -2.67 1.44 9.95
C ALA A 141 -3.37 2.74 10.39
N HIS A 142 -4.36 2.62 11.28
CA HIS A 142 -5.08 3.74 11.86
C HIS A 142 -4.14 4.83 12.39
N TRP A 143 -4.46 6.09 12.12
CA TRP A 143 -3.61 7.25 12.42
C TRP A 143 -3.09 7.29 13.87
N GLY A 144 -3.90 6.89 14.85
CA GLY A 144 -3.51 6.84 16.25
C GLY A 144 -2.38 5.84 16.51
N THR A 145 -2.43 4.66 15.89
CA THR A 145 -1.35 3.65 15.94
C THR A 145 -0.12 4.15 15.21
N VAL A 146 -0.27 4.77 14.03
CA VAL A 146 0.84 5.39 13.28
C VAL A 146 1.55 6.43 14.13
N ARG A 147 0.79 7.39 14.69
CA ARG A 147 1.32 8.49 15.51
C ARG A 147 2.09 7.96 16.72
N ARG A 148 1.53 6.99 17.44
CA ARG A 148 2.18 6.37 18.60
C ARG A 148 3.50 5.69 18.22
N LEU A 149 3.47 4.78 17.25
CA LEU A 149 4.66 4.02 16.85
C LEU A 149 5.77 4.93 16.32
N LEU A 150 5.44 5.97 15.54
CA LEU A 150 6.45 6.89 15.02
C LEU A 150 6.96 7.87 16.06
N ALA A 151 6.17 8.25 17.08
CA ALA A 151 6.67 9.02 18.23
C ALA A 151 7.70 8.20 19.01
N GLU A 152 7.42 6.93 19.28
CA GLU A 152 8.36 6.00 19.93
C GLU A 152 9.67 5.84 19.09
N GLU A 153 9.59 5.87 17.74
CA GLU A 153 10.78 5.85 16.88
C GLU A 153 11.58 7.16 16.94
N ALA A 154 10.90 8.30 17.04
CA ALA A 154 11.56 9.59 17.21
C ALA A 154 12.35 9.67 18.53
N GLU A 155 11.83 9.07 19.60
CA GLU A 155 12.54 8.94 20.88
C GLU A 155 13.72 7.97 20.80
N ARG A 156 13.55 6.85 20.10
CA ARG A 156 14.59 5.81 19.96
C ARG A 156 15.74 6.22 19.05
N TYR A 157 15.44 6.95 17.97
CA TYR A 157 16.39 7.44 16.97
C TYR A 157 16.14 8.92 16.66
N PRO A 158 16.51 9.85 17.58
CA PRO A 158 16.23 11.28 17.39
C PRO A 158 16.80 11.87 16.10
N GLU A 159 17.95 11.39 15.64
CA GLU A 159 18.56 11.83 14.40
C GLU A 159 17.78 11.41 13.13
N TRP A 160 16.90 10.40 13.24
CA TRP A 160 16.01 9.94 12.16
C TRP A 160 14.62 10.61 12.20
N GLU A 161 14.29 11.37 13.25
CA GLU A 161 12.99 12.06 13.40
C GLU A 161 12.60 12.87 12.14
N PRO A 162 13.51 13.60 11.47
CA PRO A 162 13.16 14.33 10.25
C PRO A 162 12.64 13.45 9.10
N THR A 163 12.86 12.13 9.16
CA THR A 163 12.33 11.16 8.18
C THR A 163 10.91 10.66 8.49
N LEU A 164 10.31 11.07 9.63
CA LEU A 164 9.02 10.61 10.15
C LEU A 164 7.92 11.65 9.86
N GLU A 165 7.49 11.76 8.61
CA GLU A 165 6.57 12.82 8.16
C GLU A 165 5.16 12.72 8.75
N SER A 166 4.65 11.51 9.00
CA SER A 166 3.25 11.27 9.43
C SER A 166 2.95 11.66 10.88
N THR A 167 3.94 12.09 11.65
CA THR A 167 3.74 12.59 13.03
C THR A 167 3.13 13.99 13.09
N ARG A 168 3.06 14.70 11.95
CA ARG A 168 2.76 16.13 11.85
C ARG A 168 1.45 16.43 11.12
N GLU A 169 0.54 15.47 11.02
CA GLU A 169 -0.77 15.72 10.42
C GLU A 169 -1.61 16.69 11.27
N PRO A 170 -2.30 17.68 10.67
CA PRO A 170 -3.16 18.61 11.40
C PRO A 170 -4.31 17.90 12.12
N GLU A 171 -4.69 18.38 13.31
CA GLU A 171 -5.79 17.79 14.11
C GLU A 171 -7.13 17.77 13.34
N GLU A 172 -7.41 18.79 12.52
CA GLU A 172 -8.61 18.81 11.66
C GLU A 172 -8.64 17.64 10.67
N LYS A 173 -7.48 17.26 10.12
CA LYS A 173 -7.37 16.09 9.24
C LYS A 173 -7.58 14.79 10.01
N LEU A 174 -7.01 14.68 11.21
CA LEU A 174 -7.20 13.51 12.08
C LEU A 174 -8.66 13.36 12.51
N PHE A 175 -9.35 14.47 12.81
CA PHE A 175 -10.78 14.47 13.09
C PHE A 175 -11.58 13.92 11.91
N ARG A 176 -11.32 14.36 10.67
CA ARG A 176 -12.01 13.83 9.48
C ARG A 176 -11.79 12.34 9.33
N LYS A 177 -10.55 11.85 9.43
CA LYS A 177 -10.24 10.41 9.36
C LYS A 177 -11.00 9.59 10.41
N GLU A 178 -11.12 10.10 11.63
CA GLU A 178 -11.89 9.44 12.70
C GLU A 178 -13.38 9.37 12.37
N GLU A 179 -13.95 10.48 11.87
CA GLU A 179 -15.38 10.52 11.51
C GLU A 179 -15.69 9.68 10.27
N GLU A 180 -14.80 9.65 9.26
CA GLU A 180 -14.92 8.72 8.11
C GLU A 180 -15.05 7.27 8.58
N LEU A 181 -14.18 6.88 9.49
CA LEU A 181 -14.14 5.51 10.05
C LEU A 181 -15.42 5.20 10.86
N ARG A 182 -15.98 6.19 11.60
CA ARG A 182 -17.23 6.05 12.36
C ARG A 182 -18.46 5.96 11.49
N LEU A 183 -18.47 6.64 10.34
CA LEU A 183 -19.56 6.64 9.39
C LEU A 183 -19.61 5.35 8.55
N ALA A 184 -18.51 4.59 8.50
CA ALA A 184 -18.43 3.38 7.72
C ALA A 184 -19.41 2.30 8.21
N ASP A 185 -20.12 1.67 7.28
CA ASP A 185 -20.92 0.45 7.52
C ASP A 185 -20.06 -0.80 7.39
N ARG A 186 -19.05 -0.73 6.52
CA ARG A 186 -18.11 -1.81 6.27
C ARG A 186 -16.69 -1.25 6.12
N ILE A 187 -15.73 -1.93 6.72
CA ILE A 187 -14.33 -1.54 6.67
C ILE A 187 -13.52 -2.66 6.04
N THR A 188 -12.80 -2.33 4.97
CA THR A 188 -11.84 -3.22 4.33
C THR A 188 -10.42 -2.75 4.62
N CYS A 189 -9.51 -3.66 4.92
CA CYS A 189 -8.10 -3.37 5.17
C CYS A 189 -7.20 -4.44 4.53
N PRO A 190 -5.91 -4.13 4.22
CA PRO A 190 -5.06 -5.03 3.44
C PRO A 190 -4.32 -6.09 4.27
N SER A 191 -4.32 -5.99 5.61
CA SER A 191 -3.54 -6.88 6.49
C SER A 191 -4.10 -6.96 7.90
N GLN A 192 -3.65 -7.98 8.66
CA GLN A 192 -4.00 -8.15 10.06
C GLN A 192 -3.52 -6.96 10.91
N PHE A 193 -2.30 -6.47 10.67
CA PHE A 193 -1.77 -5.29 11.36
C PHE A 193 -2.68 -4.07 11.23
N VAL A 194 -3.21 -3.82 10.02
CA VAL A 194 -4.15 -2.70 9.82
C VAL A 194 -5.46 -2.96 10.54
N LEU A 195 -6.02 -4.17 10.46
CA LEU A 195 -7.23 -4.53 11.18
C LEU A 195 -7.06 -4.31 12.69
N ASP A 196 -5.96 -4.76 13.27
CA ASP A 196 -5.69 -4.64 14.70
C ASP A 196 -5.43 -3.19 15.14
N SER A 197 -5.02 -2.33 14.23
CA SER A 197 -4.83 -0.91 14.49
C SER A 197 -6.14 -0.13 14.65
N ILE A 198 -7.26 -0.64 14.12
CA ILE A 198 -8.58 -0.01 14.22
C ILE A 198 -9.05 -0.04 15.67
N PRO A 199 -9.53 1.10 16.24
CA PRO A 199 -10.01 1.13 17.61
C PRO A 199 -11.07 0.04 17.91
N LEU A 200 -10.91 -0.67 19.02
CA LEU A 200 -11.77 -1.81 19.38
C LEU A 200 -13.27 -1.44 19.37
N LYS A 201 -13.62 -0.24 19.84
CA LYS A 201 -15.01 0.25 19.84
C LYS A 201 -15.62 0.32 18.44
N ILE A 202 -14.82 0.57 17.41
CA ILE A 202 -15.27 0.59 16.02
C ILE A 202 -15.38 -0.85 15.51
N ARG A 203 -14.36 -1.68 15.70
CA ARG A 203 -14.38 -3.10 15.28
C ARG A 203 -15.53 -3.91 15.86
N GLN A 204 -15.99 -3.57 17.05
CA GLN A 204 -17.14 -4.24 17.69
C GLN A 204 -18.50 -3.83 17.10
N LYS A 205 -18.56 -2.72 16.37
CA LYS A 205 -19.83 -2.17 15.83
C LYS A 205 -19.91 -2.22 14.31
N THR A 206 -18.77 -2.34 13.65
CA THR A 206 -18.66 -2.24 12.20
C THR A 206 -18.00 -3.52 11.66
N ALA A 207 -18.62 -4.12 10.67
CA ALA A 207 -18.04 -5.29 10.01
C ALA A 207 -16.72 -4.93 9.34
N CYS A 208 -15.68 -5.71 9.63
CA CYS A 208 -14.33 -5.50 9.11
C CYS A 208 -13.84 -6.75 8.36
N GLN A 209 -13.15 -6.55 7.24
CA GLN A 209 -12.59 -7.65 6.44
C GLN A 209 -11.17 -7.35 5.96
N ILE A 210 -10.32 -8.37 5.95
CA ILE A 210 -9.02 -8.31 5.31
C ILE A 210 -9.16 -8.68 3.82
N SER A 211 -8.73 -7.76 2.94
CA SER A 211 -8.61 -8.00 1.50
C SER A 211 -7.16 -7.76 1.08
N GLN A 212 -6.39 -8.85 1.02
CA GLN A 212 -4.97 -8.79 0.67
C GLN A 212 -4.79 -8.32 -0.76
N PHE A 213 -3.84 -7.41 -0.99
CA PHE A 213 -3.48 -6.93 -2.32
C PHE A 213 -2.97 -8.05 -3.23
N GLY A 214 -3.12 -7.86 -4.53
CA GLY A 214 -2.63 -8.79 -5.54
C GLY A 214 -1.14 -8.64 -5.81
N SER A 215 -0.53 -9.71 -6.26
CA SER A 215 0.85 -9.73 -6.75
C SER A 215 0.92 -9.30 -8.22
N PRO A 216 2.06 -8.80 -8.71
CA PRO A 216 2.31 -8.59 -10.13
C PRO A 216 2.18 -9.89 -10.91
N ARG A 217 1.96 -9.75 -12.23
CA ARG A 217 1.99 -10.92 -13.13
C ARG A 217 3.32 -11.62 -13.04
N TYR A 218 3.26 -12.94 -13.00
CA TYR A 218 4.40 -13.82 -13.05
C TYR A 218 5.20 -13.64 -14.33
N GLU A 219 6.51 -13.63 -14.19
CA GLU A 219 7.47 -13.77 -15.28
C GLU A 219 8.38 -14.97 -14.97
N PRO A 220 8.67 -15.83 -15.95
CA PRO A 220 9.60 -16.93 -15.75
C PRO A 220 10.94 -16.44 -15.21
N LEU A 221 11.51 -17.19 -14.29
CA LEU A 221 12.86 -16.94 -13.80
C LEU A 221 13.85 -17.49 -14.82
N ASN A 222 14.42 -16.62 -15.64
CA ASN A 222 15.57 -16.97 -16.47
C ASN A 222 16.83 -16.54 -15.71
N PHE A 223 17.36 -17.42 -14.88
CA PHE A 223 18.60 -17.15 -14.14
C PHE A 223 19.73 -18.05 -14.62
N GLU A 224 20.71 -17.45 -15.26
CA GLU A 224 22.07 -17.92 -15.21
C GLU A 224 22.80 -17.11 -14.14
N ARG A 225 22.93 -17.66 -12.94
CA ARG A 225 23.73 -17.02 -11.89
C ARG A 225 25.19 -17.19 -12.21
N SER A 226 25.95 -16.09 -12.21
CA SER A 226 27.40 -16.16 -12.14
C SER A 226 27.79 -16.90 -10.86
N THR A 227 28.37 -18.09 -11.01
CA THR A 227 28.74 -19.00 -9.92
C THR A 227 29.95 -18.51 -9.10
N GLN A 228 30.40 -17.27 -9.32
CA GLN A 228 31.74 -16.80 -8.84
C GLN A 228 31.70 -15.99 -7.54
N ASN A 229 30.50 -15.62 -6.98
CA ASN A 229 30.48 -14.78 -5.79
C ASN A 229 29.58 -15.36 -4.69
N ASN A 230 30.19 -15.77 -3.57
CA ASN A 230 29.48 -16.31 -2.41
C ASN A 230 28.79 -15.24 -1.53
N THR A 231 28.81 -13.96 -1.95
CA THR A 231 28.22 -12.85 -1.18
C THR A 231 26.71 -12.80 -1.37
N LEU A 232 25.94 -12.87 -0.29
CA LEU A 232 24.51 -12.69 -0.27
C LEU A 232 24.17 -11.21 -0.55
N LYS A 233 23.37 -10.93 -1.59
CA LYS A 233 22.92 -9.58 -1.94
C LYS A 233 21.55 -9.32 -1.36
N VAL A 234 21.46 -8.52 -0.33
CA VAL A 234 20.18 -8.09 0.25
C VAL A 234 19.75 -6.75 -0.32
N LEU A 235 18.46 -6.59 -0.54
CA LEU A 235 17.84 -5.39 -1.12
C LEU A 235 16.82 -4.79 -0.15
N PHE A 236 16.89 -3.48 0.06
CA PHE A 236 15.85 -2.68 0.66
C PHE A 236 15.17 -1.85 -0.45
N VAL A 237 13.83 -1.81 -0.49
CA VAL A 237 13.09 -1.00 -1.47
C VAL A 237 12.03 -0.16 -0.75
N GLY A 238 12.14 1.16 -0.87
CA GLY A 238 11.18 2.10 -0.29
C GLY A 238 11.79 3.47 0.01
N SER A 239 11.00 4.38 0.60
CA SER A 239 11.54 5.64 1.12
C SER A 239 12.61 5.36 2.18
N MET A 240 13.70 6.09 2.11
CA MET A 240 14.81 5.93 3.08
C MET A 240 14.46 6.63 4.40
N SER A 241 13.55 6.02 5.16
CA SER A 241 12.99 6.56 6.41
C SER A 241 12.94 5.51 7.51
N GLN A 242 12.91 5.96 8.78
CA GLN A 242 12.76 5.05 9.92
C GLN A 242 11.35 4.45 10.01
N ARG A 243 10.33 5.06 9.40
CA ARG A 243 9.03 4.39 9.22
C ARG A 243 9.16 3.03 8.54
N LYS A 244 10.13 2.89 7.62
CA LYS A 244 10.47 1.65 6.92
C LYS A 244 11.50 0.78 7.65
N GLY A 245 11.95 1.19 8.85
CA GLY A 245 12.90 0.45 9.67
C GLY A 245 14.34 0.49 9.16
N LEU A 246 14.73 1.54 8.39
CA LEU A 246 16.04 1.59 7.77
C LEU A 246 17.18 1.72 8.79
N ALA A 247 16.97 2.41 9.92
CA ALA A 247 17.94 2.46 10.99
C ALA A 247 18.21 1.07 11.58
N ASP A 248 17.16 0.29 11.83
CA ASP A 248 17.30 -1.08 12.35
C ASP A 248 18.05 -1.99 11.36
N LEU A 249 17.81 -1.81 10.03
CA LEU A 249 18.56 -2.53 9.00
C LEU A 249 20.06 -2.14 9.00
N PHE A 250 20.35 -0.86 9.18
CA PHE A 250 21.76 -0.40 9.26
C PHE A 250 22.47 -0.98 10.49
N GLU A 251 21.81 -1.00 11.65
CA GLU A 251 22.35 -1.66 12.84
C GLU A 251 22.57 -3.16 12.60
N ALA A 252 21.64 -3.85 11.93
CA ALA A 252 21.81 -5.25 11.56
C ALA A 252 23.00 -5.46 10.64
N MET A 253 23.24 -4.59 9.67
CA MET A 253 24.40 -4.68 8.78
C MET A 253 25.74 -4.46 9.52
N LYS A 254 25.75 -3.61 10.55
CA LYS A 254 26.94 -3.47 11.43
C LYS A 254 27.23 -4.77 12.20
N LEU A 255 26.20 -5.46 12.69
CA LEU A 255 26.33 -6.77 13.34
C LEU A 255 26.82 -7.89 12.39
N LEU A 256 26.67 -7.68 11.08
CA LEU A 256 27.12 -8.60 10.03
C LEU A 256 28.48 -8.20 9.43
N SER A 257 29.19 -7.28 10.07
CA SER A 257 30.51 -6.86 9.57
C SER A 257 31.47 -8.04 9.45
N GLY A 258 32.11 -8.18 8.28
CA GLY A 258 33.00 -9.29 7.96
C GLY A 258 32.30 -10.56 7.42
N GLU A 259 30.97 -10.60 7.41
CA GLU A 259 30.23 -11.70 6.79
C GLU A 259 30.01 -11.47 5.27
N PRO A 260 29.82 -12.54 4.48
CA PRO A 260 29.67 -12.41 3.03
C PRO A 260 28.27 -11.92 2.64
N VAL A 261 27.95 -10.69 2.99
CA VAL A 261 26.69 -10.02 2.67
C VAL A 261 26.91 -8.59 2.18
N SER A 262 26.11 -8.14 1.24
CA SER A 262 26.10 -6.77 0.74
C SER A 262 24.68 -6.19 0.76
N LEU A 263 24.56 -4.89 1.07
CA LEU A 263 23.29 -4.17 1.09
C LEU A 263 23.16 -3.26 -0.13
N SER A 264 22.02 -3.35 -0.78
CA SER A 264 21.55 -2.38 -1.78
C SER A 264 20.30 -1.68 -1.29
N ILE A 265 20.20 -0.38 -1.51
CA ILE A 265 19.02 0.45 -1.18
C ILE A 265 18.48 1.08 -2.45
N LEU A 266 17.20 0.82 -2.75
CA LEU A 266 16.48 1.43 -3.85
C LEU A 266 15.36 2.31 -3.28
N GLY A 267 15.45 3.63 -3.46
CA GLY A 267 14.37 4.50 -3.00
C GLY A 267 14.70 5.98 -2.91
N GLN A 268 13.70 6.76 -2.52
CA GLN A 268 13.82 8.18 -2.34
C GLN A 268 14.44 8.49 -0.98
N PRO A 269 15.57 9.19 -0.91
CA PRO A 269 16.11 9.67 0.37
C PRO A 269 15.23 10.79 0.93
N SER A 270 14.97 10.75 2.24
CA SER A 270 14.27 11.80 2.99
C SER A 270 15.26 12.83 3.59
N MET A 271 16.54 12.47 3.67
CA MET A 271 17.66 13.29 4.15
C MET A 271 18.78 13.32 3.11
N PRO A 272 19.76 14.24 3.21
CA PRO A 272 20.96 14.20 2.38
C PRO A 272 21.70 12.86 2.48
N MET A 273 22.35 12.39 1.41
CA MET A 273 22.99 11.07 1.37
C MET A 273 24.11 10.94 2.42
N GLU A 274 24.76 12.03 2.77
CA GLU A 274 25.78 12.09 3.82
C GLU A 274 25.25 11.63 5.19
N PHE A 275 23.98 11.91 5.49
CA PHE A 275 23.32 11.42 6.70
C PHE A 275 23.35 9.89 6.74
N TYR A 276 22.92 9.23 5.66
CA TYR A 276 22.87 7.77 5.62
C TYR A 276 24.25 7.14 5.63
N ARG A 277 25.24 7.77 4.95
CA ARG A 277 26.63 7.29 4.93
C ARG A 277 27.32 7.38 6.30
N LYS A 278 26.90 8.32 7.14
CA LYS A 278 27.34 8.37 8.54
C LYS A 278 26.78 7.23 9.38
N GLN A 279 25.56 6.78 9.08
CA GLN A 279 24.90 5.67 9.80
C GLN A 279 25.48 4.31 9.37
N LEU A 280 25.69 4.12 8.07
CA LEU A 280 26.35 2.94 7.48
C LEU A 280 27.18 3.38 6.27
N ALA A 281 28.50 3.18 6.33
CA ALA A 281 29.40 3.67 5.29
C ALA A 281 29.19 2.97 3.93
N GLU A 282 28.99 1.65 3.95
CA GLU A 282 28.96 0.83 2.75
C GLU A 282 27.57 0.27 2.45
N PHE A 283 26.96 0.72 1.36
CA PHE A 283 25.81 0.15 0.69
C PHE A 283 25.74 0.64 -0.76
N ALA A 284 25.18 -0.15 -1.67
CA ALA A 284 24.88 0.32 -3.02
C ALA A 284 23.57 1.15 -2.99
N TYR A 285 23.51 2.24 -3.76
CA TYR A 285 22.32 3.08 -3.84
C TYR A 285 21.77 3.14 -5.25
N PHE A 286 20.46 2.92 -5.38
CA PHE A 286 19.68 3.08 -6.60
C PHE A 286 18.61 4.17 -6.38
N PRO A 287 18.57 5.21 -7.21
CA PRO A 287 17.51 6.21 -7.13
C PRO A 287 16.16 5.63 -7.52
N PRO A 288 15.04 6.30 -7.17
CA PRO A 288 13.71 5.88 -7.57
C PRO A 288 13.62 5.68 -9.09
N CYS A 289 13.04 4.56 -9.49
CA CYS A 289 12.92 4.19 -10.91
C CYS A 289 11.54 3.59 -11.21
N PRO A 290 11.15 3.43 -12.49
CA PRO A 290 9.90 2.77 -12.86
C PRO A 290 9.83 1.34 -12.35
N ASN A 291 8.62 0.86 -12.04
CA ASN A 291 8.38 -0.46 -11.42
C ASN A 291 9.02 -1.63 -12.22
N LEU A 292 9.04 -1.57 -13.56
CA LEU A 292 9.74 -2.57 -14.37
C LEU A 292 11.24 -2.66 -14.01
N LYS A 293 11.90 -1.50 -13.84
CA LYS A 293 13.32 -1.46 -13.45
C LYS A 293 13.54 -1.92 -12.01
N VAL A 294 12.60 -1.62 -11.10
CA VAL A 294 12.62 -2.16 -9.72
C VAL A 294 12.66 -3.69 -9.76
N ARG A 295 11.82 -4.32 -10.58
CA ARG A 295 11.75 -5.77 -10.71
C ARG A 295 13.02 -6.37 -11.34
N GLU A 296 13.65 -5.67 -12.29
CA GLU A 296 14.96 -6.08 -12.83
C GLU A 296 16.02 -6.07 -11.72
N ILE A 297 16.09 -5.00 -10.92
CA ILE A 297 17.01 -4.91 -9.78
C ILE A 297 16.72 -6.01 -8.75
N MET A 298 15.45 -6.28 -8.44
CA MET A 298 15.08 -7.38 -7.55
C MET A 298 15.64 -8.72 -8.03
N LYS A 299 15.56 -9.02 -9.33
CA LYS A 299 16.08 -10.27 -9.90
C LYS A 299 17.60 -10.44 -9.71
N GLU A 300 18.35 -9.36 -9.55
CA GLU A 300 19.80 -9.37 -9.32
C GLU A 300 20.20 -9.57 -7.86
N HIS A 301 19.21 -9.65 -6.93
CA HIS A 301 19.42 -9.80 -5.49
C HIS A 301 18.93 -11.16 -4.98
N ASP A 302 19.22 -11.46 -3.71
CA ASP A 302 18.96 -12.74 -3.07
C ASP A 302 17.84 -12.72 -2.04
N ALA A 303 17.59 -11.58 -1.42
CA ALA A 303 16.49 -11.38 -0.48
C ALA A 303 16.06 -9.91 -0.44
N LEU A 304 14.78 -9.69 -0.14
CA LEU A 304 14.27 -8.38 0.28
C LEU A 304 14.29 -8.28 1.81
N VAL A 305 14.79 -7.16 2.35
CA VAL A 305 14.69 -6.85 3.78
C VAL A 305 13.87 -5.57 3.95
N LEU A 306 12.72 -5.67 4.62
CA LEU A 306 11.81 -4.55 4.84
C LEU A 306 11.27 -4.58 6.27
N PRO A 307 12.05 -4.12 7.28
CA PRO A 307 11.68 -4.19 8.69
C PRO A 307 10.79 -3.01 9.10
N SER A 308 9.74 -2.75 8.33
CA SER A 308 8.86 -1.58 8.52
C SER A 308 8.26 -1.50 9.91
N ILE A 309 8.27 -0.30 10.49
CA ILE A 309 7.62 0.02 11.75
C ILE A 309 6.12 0.23 11.53
N VAL A 310 5.75 0.86 10.42
CA VAL A 310 4.35 1.12 10.06
C VAL A 310 4.15 1.05 8.54
N GLU A 311 3.21 0.20 8.13
CA GLU A 311 2.69 0.09 6.77
C GLU A 311 1.21 -0.28 6.78
N GLY A 312 0.61 -0.42 5.60
CA GLY A 312 -0.64 -1.13 5.42
C GLY A 312 -0.38 -2.57 4.98
N ARG A 313 0.01 -2.69 3.71
CA ARG A 313 0.57 -3.90 3.09
C ARG A 313 1.55 -3.43 2.02
N ALA A 314 2.82 -3.51 2.32
CA ALA A 314 3.85 -3.02 1.43
C ALA A 314 3.91 -3.88 0.16
N LEU A 315 3.43 -3.36 -0.97
CA LEU A 315 3.35 -4.07 -2.27
C LEU A 315 4.70 -4.64 -2.72
N VAL A 316 5.79 -4.01 -2.31
CA VAL A 316 7.15 -4.45 -2.63
C VAL A 316 7.46 -5.88 -2.13
N GLN A 317 6.79 -6.36 -1.08
CA GLN A 317 6.91 -7.75 -0.60
C GLN A 317 6.41 -8.74 -1.66
N GLN A 318 5.24 -8.45 -2.23
CA GLN A 318 4.64 -9.29 -3.28
C GLN A 318 5.39 -9.16 -4.61
N GLU A 319 5.95 -7.98 -4.90
CA GLU A 319 6.86 -7.78 -6.03
C GLU A 319 8.13 -8.62 -5.88
N ALA A 320 8.73 -8.62 -4.68
CA ALA A 320 9.92 -9.43 -4.37
C ALA A 320 9.66 -10.93 -4.52
N LEU A 321 8.59 -11.44 -3.89
CA LEU A 321 8.20 -12.84 -4.03
C LEU A 321 7.92 -13.22 -5.50
N SER A 322 7.28 -12.34 -6.29
CA SER A 322 7.05 -12.53 -7.72
C SER A 322 8.36 -12.62 -8.51
N CYS A 323 9.40 -11.95 -8.04
CA CYS A 323 10.75 -11.99 -8.58
C CYS A 323 11.60 -13.15 -7.99
N GLY A 324 11.01 -13.99 -7.15
CA GLY A 324 11.69 -15.13 -6.53
C GLY A 324 12.55 -14.75 -5.34
N LEU A 325 12.41 -13.57 -4.73
CA LEU A 325 13.16 -13.19 -3.55
C LEU A 325 12.42 -13.61 -2.28
N PRO A 326 13.04 -14.36 -1.37
CA PRO A 326 12.55 -14.49 0.00
C PRO A 326 12.57 -13.13 0.71
N ILE A 327 11.66 -12.94 1.65
CA ILE A 327 11.45 -11.66 2.32
C ILE A 327 11.78 -11.77 3.82
N ILE A 328 12.48 -10.77 4.36
CA ILE A 328 12.67 -10.59 5.81
C ILE A 328 11.87 -9.34 6.18
N VAL A 329 10.75 -9.54 6.88
CA VAL A 329 9.76 -8.50 7.11
C VAL A 329 9.19 -8.54 8.53
N THR A 330 8.56 -7.44 8.95
CA THR A 330 7.84 -7.39 10.21
C THR A 330 6.34 -7.64 10.00
N PRO A 331 5.57 -8.03 11.02
CA PRO A 331 4.10 -8.05 10.96
C PRO A 331 3.54 -6.70 10.52
N ASN A 332 4.15 -5.61 10.99
CA ASN A 332 3.75 -4.24 10.66
C ASN A 332 3.97 -3.86 9.18
N ALA A 333 4.73 -4.66 8.43
CA ALA A 333 4.81 -4.52 6.97
C ALA A 333 3.55 -5.03 6.26
N GLY A 334 2.66 -5.73 6.98
CA GLY A 334 1.37 -6.22 6.48
C GLY A 334 1.48 -7.42 5.53
N GLY A 335 2.46 -8.26 5.73
CA GLY A 335 2.72 -9.43 4.86
C GLY A 335 2.94 -10.73 5.63
N GLU A 336 2.34 -10.89 6.82
CA GLU A 336 2.46 -12.10 7.63
C GLU A 336 2.06 -13.35 6.85
N ASP A 337 0.96 -13.28 6.11
CA ASP A 337 0.44 -14.34 5.26
C ASP A 337 1.33 -14.66 4.03
N LEU A 338 2.31 -13.82 3.73
CA LEU A 338 3.29 -14.03 2.66
C LEU A 338 4.50 -14.86 3.12
N VAL A 339 4.71 -14.98 4.43
CA VAL A 339 5.87 -15.66 5.02
C VAL A 339 5.52 -17.08 5.43
N ASP A 340 6.07 -18.04 4.72
CA ASP A 340 6.22 -19.41 5.18
C ASP A 340 7.61 -19.53 5.79
N GLU A 341 7.71 -19.58 7.13
CA GLU A 341 8.93 -19.39 7.91
C GLU A 341 10.07 -20.30 7.44
N GLY A 342 11.22 -19.70 7.16
CA GLY A 342 12.37 -20.40 6.64
C GLY A 342 12.25 -20.87 5.18
N ILE A 343 11.12 -20.65 4.50
CA ILE A 343 10.87 -21.04 3.10
C ILE A 343 10.78 -19.77 2.23
N THR A 344 9.68 -19.03 2.33
CA THR A 344 9.53 -17.80 1.54
C THR A 344 10.10 -16.57 2.24
N GLY A 345 10.57 -16.72 3.47
CA GLY A 345 11.19 -15.64 4.24
C GLY A 345 11.21 -15.87 5.74
N HIS A 346 11.37 -14.76 6.46
CA HIS A 346 11.37 -14.71 7.92
C HIS A 346 10.49 -13.56 8.41
N LEU A 347 9.64 -13.85 9.40
CA LEU A 347 8.88 -12.84 10.12
C LEU A 347 9.64 -12.43 11.38
N ILE A 348 10.01 -11.17 11.47
CA ILE A 348 10.81 -10.64 12.57
C ILE A 348 10.04 -9.56 13.33
N PRO A 349 10.25 -9.39 14.65
CA PRO A 349 9.66 -8.27 15.39
C PRO A 349 10.17 -6.92 14.86
N ILE A 350 9.37 -5.86 15.00
CA ILE A 350 9.89 -4.48 14.83
C ILE A 350 11.03 -4.23 15.82
N ARG A 351 11.92 -3.28 15.51
CA ARG A 351 12.98 -2.83 16.44
C ARG A 351 13.95 -3.93 16.87
N SER A 352 14.25 -4.86 15.97
CA SER A 352 15.06 -6.04 16.31
C SER A 352 16.21 -6.26 15.30
N PRO A 353 17.25 -5.39 15.30
CA PRO A 353 18.41 -5.54 14.43
C PRO A 353 19.06 -6.93 14.49
N GLU A 354 19.12 -7.53 15.69
CA GLU A 354 19.67 -8.86 15.94
C GLU A 354 18.86 -9.97 15.21
N LYS A 355 17.54 -9.81 15.15
CA LYS A 355 16.67 -10.77 14.42
C LYS A 355 16.82 -10.60 12.91
N ILE A 356 16.99 -9.36 12.43
CA ILE A 356 17.34 -9.10 11.01
C ILE A 356 18.66 -9.80 10.68
N ALA A 357 19.70 -9.58 11.47
CA ALA A 357 21.02 -10.21 11.26
C ALA A 357 20.93 -11.74 11.31
N THR A 358 20.18 -12.31 12.25
CA THR A 358 19.98 -13.75 12.36
C THR A 358 19.29 -14.33 11.12
N ALA A 359 18.22 -13.68 10.62
CA ALA A 359 17.53 -14.09 9.41
C ALA A 359 18.46 -14.05 8.17
N ILE A 360 19.28 -12.99 8.06
CA ILE A 360 20.29 -12.88 6.98
C ILE A 360 21.33 -14.02 7.09
N ARG A 361 21.86 -14.33 8.28
CA ARG A 361 22.77 -15.46 8.50
C ARG A 361 22.16 -16.80 8.08
N THR A 362 20.87 -16.99 8.35
CA THR A 362 20.14 -18.20 7.91
C THR A 362 20.14 -18.31 6.39
N LEU A 363 19.97 -17.20 5.66
CA LEU A 363 20.03 -17.19 4.20
C LEU A 363 21.48 -17.40 3.68
N ILE A 364 22.50 -16.82 4.32
CA ILE A 364 23.90 -17.08 3.99
C ILE A 364 24.21 -18.58 4.11
N ALA A 365 23.80 -19.22 5.21
CA ALA A 365 24.03 -20.64 5.45
C ALA A 365 23.33 -21.56 4.43
N LYS A 366 22.24 -21.12 3.80
CA LYS A 366 21.54 -21.88 2.75
C LYS A 366 22.30 -21.94 1.42
N GLY A 367 23.13 -20.95 1.15
CA GLY A 367 23.97 -20.93 -0.05
C GLY A 367 23.18 -21.18 -1.34
N ARG A 368 23.57 -22.21 -2.13
CA ARG A 368 22.96 -22.56 -3.44
C ARG A 368 21.49 -23.00 -3.36
N LYS A 369 20.98 -23.42 -2.22
CA LYS A 369 19.55 -23.78 -2.04
C LYS A 369 18.60 -22.59 -2.19
N ILE A 370 19.12 -21.37 -2.29
CA ILE A 370 18.33 -20.17 -2.61
C ILE A 370 17.58 -20.31 -3.94
N ASP A 371 18.11 -21.01 -4.92
CA ASP A 371 17.44 -21.18 -6.22
C ASP A 371 16.15 -22.04 -6.12
N GLU A 372 16.11 -23.02 -5.24
CA GLU A 372 14.90 -23.79 -4.91
C GLU A 372 13.86 -22.88 -4.21
N ILE A 373 14.31 -22.03 -3.29
CA ILE A 373 13.47 -21.07 -2.56
C ILE A 373 12.81 -20.08 -3.52
N ARG A 374 13.48 -19.66 -4.58
CA ARG A 374 12.94 -18.72 -5.57
C ARG A 374 11.65 -19.20 -6.21
N GLN A 375 11.55 -20.48 -6.56
CA GLN A 375 10.33 -21.05 -7.13
C GLN A 375 9.20 -21.09 -6.09
N LEU A 376 9.51 -21.39 -4.82
CA LEU A 376 8.53 -21.37 -3.74
C LEU A 376 8.02 -19.96 -3.47
N CYS A 377 8.87 -18.94 -3.49
CA CYS A 377 8.48 -17.53 -3.40
C CYS A 377 7.51 -17.14 -4.50
N GLN A 378 7.79 -17.52 -5.76
CA GLN A 378 6.87 -17.25 -6.87
C GLN A 378 5.55 -18.00 -6.73
N THR A 379 5.57 -19.24 -6.26
CA THR A 379 4.36 -20.01 -6.00
C THR A 379 3.51 -19.34 -4.93
N LYS A 380 4.13 -18.82 -3.87
CA LYS A 380 3.45 -18.03 -2.84
C LYS A 380 2.80 -16.76 -3.40
N ALA A 381 3.54 -16.01 -4.21
CA ALA A 381 3.03 -14.78 -4.83
C ALA A 381 1.80 -15.04 -5.72
N LYS A 382 1.75 -16.16 -6.44
CA LYS A 382 0.63 -16.54 -7.32
C LYS A 382 -0.70 -16.77 -6.59
N GLN A 383 -0.67 -17.04 -5.30
CA GLN A 383 -1.89 -17.21 -4.48
C GLN A 383 -2.68 -15.91 -4.33
N TYR A 384 -2.05 -14.76 -4.59
CA TYR A 384 -2.64 -13.44 -4.45
C TYR A 384 -2.84 -12.78 -5.81
N SER A 385 -4.08 -12.63 -6.24
CA SER A 385 -4.41 -11.94 -7.47
C SER A 385 -5.18 -10.64 -7.21
N TRP A 386 -5.04 -9.68 -8.11
CA TRP A 386 -5.83 -8.45 -8.06
C TRP A 386 -7.32 -8.71 -8.29
N ALA A 387 -7.67 -9.75 -9.04
CA ALA A 387 -9.05 -10.18 -9.22
C ALA A 387 -9.65 -10.71 -7.91
N SER A 388 -8.89 -11.54 -7.16
CA SER A 388 -9.33 -12.05 -5.85
C SER A 388 -9.46 -10.94 -4.81
N TYR A 389 -8.56 -9.93 -4.82
CA TYR A 389 -8.69 -8.75 -3.98
C TYR A 389 -10.01 -8.03 -4.26
N ALA A 390 -10.27 -7.69 -5.52
CA ALA A 390 -11.47 -6.95 -5.91
C ALA A 390 -12.75 -7.75 -5.60
N GLN A 391 -12.74 -9.06 -5.88
CA GLN A 391 -13.90 -9.92 -5.61
C GLN A 391 -14.22 -10.00 -4.12
N ARG A 392 -13.21 -10.11 -3.24
CA ARG A 392 -13.45 -10.09 -1.78
C ARG A 392 -14.12 -8.80 -1.33
N ILE A 393 -13.74 -7.64 -1.87
CA ILE A 393 -14.39 -6.36 -1.54
C ILE A 393 -15.85 -6.37 -2.00
N ILE A 394 -16.11 -6.84 -3.22
CA ILE A 394 -17.46 -6.91 -3.79
C ILE A 394 -18.33 -7.84 -2.92
N ASP A 395 -17.90 -9.07 -2.69
CA ASP A 395 -18.64 -10.07 -1.93
C ASP A 395 -18.92 -9.60 -0.50
N PHE A 396 -17.93 -8.97 0.14
CA PHE A 396 -18.10 -8.42 1.47
C PHE A 396 -19.16 -7.34 1.51
N ASN A 397 -19.23 -6.46 0.52
CA ASN A 397 -20.23 -5.41 0.47
C ASN A 397 -21.63 -5.92 0.12
N LEU A 398 -21.74 -7.04 -0.59
CA LEU A 398 -23.01 -7.66 -0.97
C LEU A 398 -23.54 -8.68 0.04
N SER A 399 -22.72 -9.10 1.01
CA SER A 399 -23.14 -10.06 2.04
C SER A 399 -24.15 -9.45 3.00
N ASN A 400 -25.18 -10.21 3.42
CA ASN A 400 -26.11 -9.76 4.44
C ASN A 400 -25.41 -9.62 5.81
N SER A 401 -25.66 -8.53 6.51
CA SER A 401 -25.00 -8.16 7.77
C SER A 401 -25.16 -9.22 8.89
N GLU A 402 -26.21 -10.03 8.85
CA GLU A 402 -26.51 -11.06 9.87
C GLU A 402 -25.53 -12.24 9.84
N ARG A 403 -24.85 -12.52 8.71
CA ARG A 403 -23.90 -13.65 8.60
C ARG A 403 -22.47 -13.37 9.10
N ILE A 404 -22.15 -12.12 9.36
CA ILE A 404 -20.75 -11.70 9.64
C ILE A 404 -20.40 -11.81 11.12
N LEU A 405 -21.40 -11.74 12.01
CA LEU A 405 -21.21 -11.85 13.47
C LEU A 405 -21.02 -13.30 13.97
N GLU A 406 -21.25 -14.31 13.11
CA GLU A 406 -21.11 -15.73 13.45
C GLU A 406 -19.72 -16.33 13.14
N ILE A 407 -18.80 -15.54 12.53
CA ILE A 407 -17.48 -16.05 12.06
C ILE A 407 -16.31 -15.46 12.89
N THR A 408 -16.60 -14.62 13.87
CA THR A 408 -15.62 -14.10 14.83
C THR A 408 -15.84 -14.71 16.21
#